data_c5158ab757f5c2035d40e4988c8cceb1
#
_entry.id   c5158ab757f5c2035d40e4988c8cceb1
#
_cell.length_a   1.000
_cell.length_b   1.000
_cell.length_c   1.000
_cell.angle_alpha   90.00
_cell.angle_beta   90.00
_cell.angle_gamma   90.00
#
_symmetry.space_group_name_H-M   'P 1'
#
loop_
_entity.id
_entity.type
_entity.pdbx_description
1 polymer ?
#
loop_
_entity_poly.entity_id
_entity_poly.type
_entity_poly.pdbx_seq_one_letter_code
_entity_poly.pdbx_strand_id
1 'polypeptide(L)'
;MMLPKEYVDFTYYGRGPIDNFNDRKVGQNIEIFRQKVGDEIILGKPQAMGNHEEVRWAALTDTKGQGAAFIADGIMSASALPWSEMAITEAGHPYQLKAEDAVYLHLDAKVTGLGGNSCGQGAPLVHDRAKAAIRNFGFIIRPLTSTAALEKTVKVVAAGETPIIVNRDKEGITTLSSADANRVIMYSLN
;
A
#
# COMPACT_ATOMS: atom_id res chain seq x y z
N MET A 1 6.25 8.58 -7.66
CA MET A 1 6.14 8.61 -9.15
C MET A 1 5.00 9.52 -9.55
N MET A 2 5.15 10.30 -10.62
CA MET A 2 4.04 11.04 -11.23
C MET A 2 3.40 10.17 -12.30
N LEU A 3 2.09 10.03 -12.24
CA LEU A 3 1.27 9.22 -13.14
C LEU A 3 0.15 10.09 -13.75
N PRO A 4 -0.46 9.67 -14.87
CA PRO A 4 -1.57 10.39 -15.47
C PRO A 4 -2.72 10.63 -14.49
N LYS A 5 -3.32 11.82 -14.51
CA LYS A 5 -4.48 12.21 -13.68
C LYS A 5 -5.72 11.36 -13.93
N GLU A 6 -5.78 10.70 -15.07
CA GLU A 6 -6.86 9.77 -15.44
C GLU A 6 -6.89 8.52 -14.56
N TYR A 7 -5.82 8.25 -13.83
CA TYR A 7 -5.80 7.15 -12.85
C TYR A 7 -6.50 7.57 -11.56
N VAL A 8 -7.80 7.37 -11.54
CA VAL A 8 -8.71 7.86 -10.51
C VAL A 8 -9.08 6.83 -9.45
N ASP A 9 -8.80 5.54 -9.71
CA ASP A 9 -9.11 4.44 -8.79
C ASP A 9 -7.82 3.87 -8.20
N PHE A 10 -7.72 3.90 -6.86
CA PHE A 10 -6.64 3.31 -6.10
C PHE A 10 -7.15 2.06 -5.37
N THR A 11 -6.59 0.90 -5.72
CA THR A 11 -6.91 -0.39 -5.08
C THR A 11 -5.64 -0.95 -4.48
N TYR A 12 -5.68 -1.41 -3.24
CA TYR A 12 -4.51 -1.99 -2.60
C TYR A 12 -4.87 -3.15 -1.68
N TYR A 13 -3.94 -4.06 -1.48
CA TYR A 13 -3.99 -5.10 -0.46
C TYR A 13 -2.99 -4.77 0.63
N GLY A 14 -3.47 -4.25 1.73
CA GLY A 14 -2.67 -3.73 2.83
C GLY A 14 -3.54 -3.33 4.02
N ARG A 15 -3.02 -2.51 4.92
CA ARG A 15 -3.78 -1.99 6.05
C ARG A 15 -4.67 -0.83 5.65
N GLY A 16 -5.92 -0.86 6.13
CA GLY A 16 -6.92 0.15 5.85
C GLY A 16 -8.20 -0.04 6.65
N PRO A 17 -9.28 0.67 6.28
CA PRO A 17 -9.43 1.55 5.11
C PRO A 17 -8.81 2.95 5.28
N ILE A 18 -8.62 3.42 6.50
CA ILE A 18 -8.11 4.77 6.79
C ILE A 18 -6.59 4.76 6.62
N ASP A 19 -6.00 5.90 6.29
CA ASP A 19 -4.56 6.07 6.25
C ASP A 19 -3.91 5.64 7.56
N ASN A 20 -2.75 5.06 7.48
CA ASN A 20 -2.06 4.53 8.65
C ASN A 20 -0.55 4.60 8.47
N PHE A 21 0.14 4.64 9.60
CA PHE A 21 1.58 4.82 9.69
C PHE A 21 2.15 3.82 10.68
N ASN A 22 3.46 3.65 10.71
CA ASN A 22 4.13 2.67 11.55
C ASN A 22 3.70 2.69 13.03
N ASP A 23 3.45 3.88 13.57
CA ASP A 23 3.00 4.13 14.95
C ASP A 23 1.49 4.34 15.09
N ARG A 24 0.73 4.30 13.99
CA ARG A 24 -0.72 4.47 13.97
C ARG A 24 -1.39 3.49 13.01
N LYS A 25 -1.32 2.21 13.31
CA LYS A 25 -1.90 1.15 12.47
C LYS A 25 -2.65 0.07 13.24
N VAL A 26 -2.62 0.11 14.56
CA VAL A 26 -3.35 -0.84 15.42
C VAL A 26 -4.85 -0.63 15.23
N GLY A 27 -5.60 -1.72 15.06
CA GLY A 27 -7.03 -1.69 14.79
C GLY A 27 -7.42 -1.55 13.31
N GLN A 28 -6.44 -1.43 12.41
CA GLN A 28 -6.66 -1.48 10.97
C GLN A 28 -6.55 -2.92 10.47
N ASN A 29 -7.48 -3.35 9.63
CA ASN A 29 -7.45 -4.68 9.03
C ASN A 29 -6.50 -4.73 7.81
N ILE A 30 -6.06 -5.94 7.47
CA ILE A 30 -5.34 -6.20 6.23
C ILE A 30 -6.30 -6.87 5.26
N GLU A 31 -6.74 -6.10 4.28
CA GLU A 31 -7.73 -6.52 3.28
C GLU A 31 -7.46 -5.85 1.93
N ILE A 32 -8.32 -6.13 0.96
CA ILE A 32 -8.33 -5.40 -0.32
C ILE A 32 -9.26 -4.21 -0.18
N PHE A 33 -8.69 -3.02 -0.24
CA PHE A 33 -9.44 -1.76 -0.19
C PHE A 33 -9.48 -1.12 -1.58
N ARG A 34 -10.54 -0.36 -1.83
CA ARG A 34 -10.75 0.42 -3.05
C ARG A 34 -11.23 1.80 -2.67
N GLN A 35 -10.55 2.81 -3.18
CA GLN A 35 -10.89 4.21 -2.95
C GLN A 35 -10.61 5.03 -4.21
N LYS A 36 -11.17 6.22 -4.29
CA LYS A 36 -10.76 7.19 -5.30
C LYS A 36 -9.47 7.88 -4.86
N VAL A 37 -8.64 8.22 -5.83
CA VAL A 37 -7.48 9.09 -5.59
C VAL A 37 -7.98 10.43 -5.07
N GLY A 38 -7.54 10.83 -3.88
CA GLY A 38 -7.95 12.07 -3.24
C GLY A 38 -9.13 11.98 -2.28
N ASP A 39 -9.72 10.80 -2.08
CA ASP A 39 -10.79 10.56 -1.07
C ASP A 39 -10.23 10.48 0.37
N GLU A 40 -9.02 10.98 0.58
CA GLU A 40 -8.40 10.96 1.89
C GLU A 40 -9.08 11.94 2.86
N ILE A 41 -9.22 11.51 4.11
CA ILE A 41 -9.74 12.38 5.17
C ILE A 41 -8.63 13.34 5.61
N ILE A 42 -8.81 14.62 5.34
CA ILE A 42 -7.87 15.65 5.73
C ILE A 42 -8.34 16.26 7.05
N LEU A 43 -7.60 16.02 8.12
CA LEU A 43 -7.87 16.54 9.44
C LEU A 43 -7.03 17.80 9.71
N GLY A 44 -7.70 18.96 9.85
CA GLY A 44 -7.02 20.21 10.18
C GLY A 44 -6.08 20.70 9.06
N LYS A 45 -4.82 20.95 9.39
CA LYS A 45 -3.81 21.35 8.40
C LYS A 45 -3.40 20.16 7.53
N PRO A 46 -3.30 20.30 6.20
CA PRO A 46 -2.70 19.29 5.35
C PRO A 46 -1.27 18.97 5.78
N GLN A 47 -0.94 17.70 5.85
CA GLN A 47 0.36 17.18 6.24
C GLN A 47 0.49 15.74 5.71
N ALA A 48 1.48 14.96 6.17
CA ALA A 48 1.61 13.56 5.77
C ALA A 48 0.29 12.81 5.96
N MET A 49 -0.26 12.30 4.85
CA MET A 49 -1.58 11.66 4.79
C MET A 49 -1.64 10.63 3.68
N GLY A 50 -2.68 9.79 3.70
CA GLY A 50 -2.98 8.82 2.66
C GLY A 50 -2.03 7.61 2.60
N ASN A 51 -1.14 7.45 3.58
CA ASN A 51 -0.25 6.30 3.62
C ASN A 51 -0.97 5.05 4.11
N HIS A 52 -0.68 3.91 3.48
CA HIS A 52 -1.12 2.59 3.90
C HIS A 52 0.08 1.69 4.13
N GLU A 53 0.15 1.10 5.31
CA GLU A 53 1.22 0.20 5.72
C GLU A 53 0.95 -1.26 5.30
N GLU A 54 2.02 -2.04 5.25
CA GLU A 54 1.96 -3.48 4.99
C GLU A 54 1.23 -3.82 3.69
N VAL A 55 1.46 -3.03 2.65
CA VAL A 55 0.88 -3.23 1.32
C VAL A 55 1.66 -4.32 0.59
N ARG A 56 0.96 -5.34 0.09
CA ARG A 56 1.51 -6.41 -0.73
C ARG A 56 1.47 -6.06 -2.20
N TRP A 57 0.43 -5.35 -2.61
CA TRP A 57 0.32 -4.78 -3.94
C TRP A 57 -0.61 -3.58 -3.92
N ALA A 58 -0.38 -2.67 -4.85
CA ALA A 58 -1.22 -1.53 -5.13
C ALA A 58 -1.52 -1.48 -6.63
N ALA A 59 -2.63 -0.89 -7.02
CA ALA A 59 -3.00 -0.68 -8.41
C ALA A 59 -3.65 0.68 -8.58
N LEU A 60 -3.31 1.34 -9.67
CA LEU A 60 -3.94 2.57 -10.12
C LEU A 60 -4.55 2.35 -11.49
N THR A 61 -5.83 2.70 -11.63
CA THR A 61 -6.57 2.52 -12.88
C THR A 61 -7.41 3.74 -13.23
N ASP A 62 -7.67 3.88 -14.51
CA ASP A 62 -8.65 4.81 -15.05
C ASP A 62 -10.09 4.29 -14.86
N THR A 63 -11.06 5.07 -15.32
CA THR A 63 -12.50 4.70 -15.27
C THR A 63 -12.85 3.47 -16.12
N LYS A 64 -11.96 3.04 -17.03
CA LYS A 64 -12.11 1.82 -17.85
C LYS A 64 -11.41 0.62 -17.21
N GLY A 65 -10.73 0.82 -16.08
CA GLY A 65 -9.95 -0.20 -15.39
C GLY A 65 -8.57 -0.46 -16.02
N GLN A 66 -8.11 0.43 -16.90
CA GLN A 66 -6.78 0.37 -17.50
C GLN A 66 -5.78 1.11 -16.62
N GLY A 67 -4.58 0.57 -16.47
CA GLY A 67 -3.57 1.18 -15.61
C GLY A 67 -2.40 0.28 -15.29
N ALA A 68 -1.95 0.27 -14.04
CA ALA A 68 -0.83 -0.54 -13.60
C ALA A 68 -1.02 -1.07 -12.18
N ALA A 69 -0.51 -2.28 -11.95
CA ALA A 69 -0.33 -2.87 -10.63
C ALA A 69 1.15 -2.85 -10.25
N PHE A 70 1.40 -2.58 -8.98
CA PHE A 70 2.70 -2.51 -8.33
C PHE A 70 2.72 -3.58 -7.23
N ILE A 71 3.51 -4.63 -7.41
CA ILE A 71 3.53 -5.81 -6.55
C ILE A 71 4.82 -5.78 -5.76
N ALA A 72 4.74 -5.67 -4.43
CA ALA A 72 5.91 -5.63 -3.57
C ALA A 72 6.68 -6.95 -3.57
N ASP A 73 7.99 -6.86 -3.47
CA ASP A 73 8.84 -7.96 -3.05
C ASP A 73 8.82 -7.97 -1.49
N GLY A 74 7.85 -8.68 -0.94
CA GLY A 74 7.50 -8.63 0.48
C GLY A 74 6.37 -7.66 0.79
N ILE A 75 6.67 -6.60 1.51
CA ILE A 75 5.72 -5.54 1.89
C ILE A 75 6.31 -4.16 1.64
N MET A 76 5.45 -3.19 1.42
CA MET A 76 5.77 -1.78 1.24
C MET A 76 4.74 -0.90 1.93
N SER A 77 5.03 0.39 2.05
CA SER A 77 3.99 1.40 2.27
C SER A 77 3.59 1.98 0.91
N ALA A 78 2.33 2.38 0.77
CA ALA A 78 1.84 2.98 -0.47
C ALA A 78 0.84 4.10 -0.21
N SER A 79 0.89 5.14 -1.05
CA SER A 79 -0.14 6.18 -1.11
C SER A 79 -0.30 6.68 -2.54
N ALA A 80 -1.51 7.18 -2.87
CA ALA A 80 -1.81 7.76 -4.17
C ALA A 80 -2.67 9.02 -3.99
N LEU A 81 -2.08 10.18 -4.23
CA LEU A 81 -2.71 11.47 -3.96
C LEU A 81 -2.73 12.36 -5.22
N PRO A 82 -3.73 13.22 -5.38
CA PRO A 82 -3.77 14.19 -6.48
C PRO A 82 -2.97 15.47 -6.16
N TRP A 83 -2.14 15.44 -5.12
CA TRP A 83 -1.34 16.58 -4.64
C TRP A 83 0.12 16.17 -4.48
N SER A 84 1.01 17.04 -4.88
CA SER A 84 2.43 16.89 -4.58
C SER A 84 2.71 17.12 -3.09
N GLU A 85 3.83 16.58 -2.60
CA GLU A 85 4.33 16.85 -1.24
C GLU A 85 4.51 18.34 -0.97
N MET A 86 4.91 19.11 -2.01
CA MET A 86 5.05 20.57 -1.90
C MET A 86 3.71 21.24 -1.70
N ALA A 87 2.69 20.89 -2.51
CA ALA A 87 1.34 21.43 -2.38
C ALA A 87 0.77 21.14 -0.97
N ILE A 88 0.96 19.92 -0.46
CA ILE A 88 0.54 19.53 0.88
C ILE A 88 1.26 20.36 1.95
N THR A 89 2.56 20.55 1.80
CA THR A 89 3.39 21.31 2.76
C THR A 89 3.02 22.78 2.81
N GLU A 90 2.76 23.39 1.65
CA GLU A 90 2.44 24.81 1.52
C GLU A 90 1.01 25.15 1.95
N ALA A 91 0.08 24.20 1.81
CA ALA A 91 -1.31 24.42 2.20
C ALA A 91 -1.46 24.57 3.71
N GLY A 92 -1.98 25.70 4.15
CA GLY A 92 -2.36 25.96 5.54
C GLY A 92 -3.69 25.32 5.94
N HIS A 93 -4.58 25.10 4.96
CA HIS A 93 -5.92 24.57 5.15
C HIS A 93 -6.34 23.63 4.00
N PRO A 94 -7.24 22.67 4.25
CA PRO A 94 -7.69 21.71 3.23
C PRO A 94 -8.25 22.36 1.96
N TYR A 95 -8.97 23.46 2.04
CA TYR A 95 -9.56 24.15 0.90
C TYR A 95 -8.51 24.77 -0.06
N GLN A 96 -7.26 24.88 0.37
CA GLN A 96 -6.15 25.36 -0.45
C GLN A 96 -5.56 24.25 -1.33
N LEU A 97 -5.79 23.00 -0.98
CA LEU A 97 -5.38 21.85 -1.79
C LEU A 97 -6.27 21.78 -3.04
N LYS A 98 -5.66 22.00 -4.19
CA LYS A 98 -6.29 21.81 -5.50
C LYS A 98 -5.62 20.63 -6.17
N ALA A 99 -6.44 19.71 -6.72
CA ALA A 99 -5.90 18.59 -7.48
C ALA A 99 -5.01 19.11 -8.61
N GLU A 100 -3.84 18.52 -8.71
CA GLU A 100 -2.86 18.82 -9.77
C GLU A 100 -3.14 17.97 -11.02
N ASP A 101 -2.43 18.23 -12.10
CA ASP A 101 -2.59 17.53 -13.39
C ASP A 101 -1.83 16.17 -13.38
N ALA A 102 -1.75 15.54 -12.23
CA ALA A 102 -1.06 14.27 -12.02
C ALA A 102 -1.56 13.54 -10.78
N VAL A 103 -1.33 12.23 -10.72
CA VAL A 103 -1.40 11.43 -9.50
C VAL A 103 0.01 11.17 -8.98
N TYR A 104 0.23 11.45 -7.72
CA TYR A 104 1.49 11.21 -7.02
C TYR A 104 1.40 9.88 -6.29
N LEU A 105 2.04 8.86 -6.85
CA LEU A 105 2.15 7.54 -6.24
C LEU A 105 3.45 7.42 -5.45
N HIS A 106 3.35 7.13 -4.17
CA HIS A 106 4.47 6.79 -3.30
C HIS A 106 4.48 5.29 -3.06
N LEU A 107 5.63 4.67 -3.19
CA LEU A 107 5.92 3.29 -2.85
C LEU A 107 7.19 3.29 -2.03
N ASP A 108 7.09 3.01 -0.75
CA ASP A 108 8.16 3.22 0.20
C ASP A 108 8.54 1.93 0.94
N ALA A 109 9.84 1.73 1.14
CA ALA A 109 10.35 0.63 1.95
C ALA A 109 10.01 0.79 3.44
N LYS A 110 9.92 2.01 3.91
CA LYS A 110 9.53 2.39 5.26
C LYS A 110 9.24 3.88 5.33
N VAL A 111 8.16 4.24 6.01
CA VAL A 111 7.79 5.60 6.35
C VAL A 111 8.02 5.84 7.84
N THR A 112 8.48 7.03 8.21
CA THR A 112 8.57 7.45 9.62
C THR A 112 7.17 7.61 10.20
N GLY A 113 6.97 7.17 11.44
CA GLY A 113 5.72 7.38 12.16
C GLY A 113 5.40 8.86 12.36
N LEU A 114 4.12 9.18 12.60
CA LEU A 114 3.62 10.55 12.76
C LEU A 114 4.07 11.22 14.07
N GLY A 115 4.47 10.42 15.05
CA GLY A 115 4.96 10.88 16.34
C GLY A 115 4.11 10.43 17.51
N GLY A 116 4.55 9.38 18.19
CA GLY A 116 3.97 8.93 19.44
C GLY A 116 4.06 9.94 20.59
N ASN A 117 4.89 10.99 20.44
CA ASN A 117 4.98 12.16 21.34
C ASN A 117 4.09 13.33 20.90
N SER A 118 3.01 13.06 20.22
CA SER A 118 2.32 14.01 19.34
C SER A 118 1.52 15.12 20.04
N CYS A 119 1.51 15.20 21.33
CA CYS A 119 0.93 16.38 21.98
C CYS A 119 1.99 17.47 22.07
N GLY A 120 2.31 18.11 20.95
CA GLY A 120 3.25 19.22 20.90
C GLY A 120 4.45 18.97 19.99
N GLN A 121 5.65 19.30 20.45
CA GLN A 121 6.83 19.44 19.59
C GLN A 121 7.83 18.27 19.69
N GLY A 122 7.39 17.15 20.21
CA GLY A 122 8.22 15.95 20.32
C GLY A 122 8.44 15.29 18.95
N ALA A 123 9.70 14.97 18.67
CA ALA A 123 10.02 14.15 17.51
C ALA A 123 9.43 12.73 17.65
N PRO A 124 9.18 12.02 16.55
CA PRO A 124 8.76 10.63 16.59
C PRO A 124 9.68 9.77 17.47
N LEU A 125 9.14 8.76 18.12
CA LEU A 125 9.92 7.83 18.94
C LEU A 125 11.03 7.18 18.08
N VAL A 126 12.16 6.88 18.68
CA VAL A 126 13.35 6.38 17.95
C VAL A 126 13.06 5.11 17.14
N HIS A 127 12.18 4.22 17.66
CA HIS A 127 11.80 2.98 16.98
C HIS A 127 10.83 3.21 15.81
N ASP A 128 10.12 4.33 15.79
CA ASP A 128 9.16 4.67 14.71
C ASP A 128 9.81 5.45 13.57
N ARG A 129 11.06 5.87 13.73
CA ARG A 129 11.78 6.60 12.69
C ARG A 129 12.29 5.69 11.59
N ALA A 130 12.19 6.14 10.36
CA ALA A 130 12.92 5.54 9.24
C ALA A 130 14.39 5.99 9.33
N LYS A 131 15.24 5.14 9.92
CA LYS A 131 16.69 5.44 10.03
C LYS A 131 17.35 5.28 8.67
N ALA A 132 18.39 6.09 8.42
CA ALA A 132 19.29 5.89 7.30
C ALA A 132 20.00 4.53 7.46
N ALA A 133 19.73 3.61 6.56
CA ALA A 133 20.28 2.26 6.54
C ALA A 133 20.17 1.69 5.13
N ILE A 134 21.02 0.70 4.82
CA ILE A 134 20.89 -0.09 3.60
C ILE A 134 19.58 -0.89 3.71
N ARG A 135 18.72 -0.78 2.69
CA ARG A 135 17.46 -1.51 2.59
C ARG A 135 17.37 -2.18 1.24
N ASN A 136 16.99 -3.43 1.24
CA ASN A 136 16.54 -4.11 0.03
C ASN A 136 15.07 -3.74 -0.16
N PHE A 137 14.75 -3.14 -1.29
CA PHE A 137 13.41 -2.73 -1.65
C PHE A 137 13.19 -2.99 -3.13
N GLY A 138 12.16 -3.73 -3.46
CA GLY A 138 11.81 -4.07 -4.82
C GLY A 138 10.31 -4.19 -5.01
N PHE A 139 9.87 -3.93 -6.22
CA PHE A 139 8.50 -4.19 -6.66
C PHE A 139 8.47 -4.47 -8.15
N ILE A 140 7.42 -5.17 -8.59
CA ILE A 140 7.16 -5.49 -10.00
C ILE A 140 6.05 -4.59 -10.50
N ILE A 141 6.22 -3.97 -11.66
CA ILE A 141 5.17 -3.21 -12.34
C ILE A 141 4.54 -4.11 -13.40
N ARG A 142 3.21 -4.21 -13.38
CA ARG A 142 2.43 -4.96 -14.37
C ARG A 142 1.34 -4.07 -14.98
N PRO A 143 1.24 -4.00 -16.32
CA PRO A 143 0.14 -3.29 -16.95
C PRO A 143 -1.18 -4.00 -16.66
N LEU A 144 -2.23 -3.20 -16.48
CA LEU A 144 -3.62 -3.66 -16.33
C LEU A 144 -4.43 -3.20 -17.54
N THR A 145 -5.14 -4.13 -18.15
CA THR A 145 -6.03 -3.86 -19.29
C THR A 145 -7.48 -3.72 -18.87
N SER A 146 -7.80 -4.18 -17.66
CA SER A 146 -9.14 -4.08 -17.04
C SER A 146 -9.06 -4.36 -15.54
N THR A 147 -10.02 -3.88 -14.79
CA THR A 147 -10.16 -4.19 -13.35
C THR A 147 -10.35 -5.70 -13.11
N ALA A 148 -11.01 -6.42 -14.02
CA ALA A 148 -11.19 -7.87 -13.93
C ALA A 148 -9.86 -8.65 -14.02
N ALA A 149 -8.84 -8.09 -14.66
CA ALA A 149 -7.51 -8.69 -14.75
C ALA A 149 -6.69 -8.55 -13.46
N LEU A 150 -7.08 -7.66 -12.55
CA LEU A 150 -6.29 -7.31 -11.37
C LEU A 150 -5.95 -8.52 -10.51
N GLU A 151 -6.92 -9.32 -10.10
CA GLU A 151 -6.68 -10.48 -9.23
C GLU A 151 -5.71 -11.49 -9.83
N LYS A 152 -5.79 -11.71 -11.14
CA LYS A 152 -4.86 -12.59 -11.85
C LYS A 152 -3.47 -11.98 -11.94
N THR A 153 -3.39 -10.69 -12.19
CA THR A 153 -2.13 -9.96 -12.37
C THR A 153 -1.32 -9.88 -11.09
N VAL A 154 -1.98 -9.67 -9.94
CA VAL A 154 -1.30 -9.53 -8.64
C VAL A 154 -0.91 -10.85 -7.99
N LYS A 155 -1.46 -11.98 -8.46
CA LYS A 155 -1.05 -13.32 -8.05
C LYS A 155 0.23 -13.80 -8.73
N VAL A 156 1.08 -12.89 -9.17
CA VAL A 156 2.38 -13.25 -9.77
C VAL A 156 3.31 -13.73 -8.68
N VAL A 157 3.67 -14.99 -8.78
CA VAL A 157 4.77 -15.56 -8.00
C VAL A 157 6.08 -15.07 -8.63
N ALA A 158 7.01 -14.57 -7.84
CA ALA A 158 8.33 -14.22 -8.35
C ALA A 158 8.99 -15.45 -9.01
N ALA A 159 9.73 -15.21 -10.09
CA ALA A 159 10.40 -16.31 -10.80
C ALA A 159 11.31 -17.09 -9.84
N GLY A 160 11.03 -18.36 -9.63
CA GLY A 160 11.74 -19.23 -8.66
C GLY A 160 11.01 -19.46 -7.34
N GLU A 161 9.90 -18.80 -7.07
CA GLU A 161 9.05 -19.15 -5.94
C GLU A 161 7.97 -20.15 -6.35
N THR A 162 7.86 -21.21 -5.58
CA THR A 162 6.79 -22.20 -5.77
C THR A 162 5.62 -21.80 -4.86
N PRO A 163 4.43 -21.52 -5.40
CA PRO A 163 3.30 -21.10 -4.61
C PRO A 163 2.89 -22.18 -3.62
N ILE A 164 2.58 -21.77 -2.40
CA ILE A 164 1.87 -22.61 -1.46
C ILE A 164 0.41 -22.60 -1.84
N ILE A 165 -0.14 -23.76 -2.13
CA ILE A 165 -1.55 -23.97 -2.44
C ILE A 165 -2.27 -24.24 -1.12
N VAL A 166 -3.23 -23.43 -0.80
CA VAL A 166 -4.08 -23.58 0.40
C VAL A 166 -5.45 -24.07 -0.06
N ASN A 167 -5.81 -25.27 0.32
CA ASN A 167 -7.13 -25.84 0.06
C ASN A 167 -7.86 -26.03 1.39
N ARG A 168 -9.14 -25.65 1.43
CA ARG A 168 -10.02 -25.92 2.56
C ARG A 168 -11.20 -26.74 2.08
N ASP A 169 -11.41 -27.89 2.69
CA ASP A 169 -12.54 -28.75 2.37
C ASP A 169 -13.85 -28.29 3.04
N LYS A 170 -14.92 -29.02 2.79
CA LYS A 170 -16.25 -28.73 3.36
C LYS A 170 -16.32 -28.97 4.87
N GLU A 171 -15.45 -29.81 5.39
CA GLU A 171 -15.29 -30.13 6.80
C GLU A 171 -14.45 -29.08 7.54
N GLY A 172 -13.89 -28.11 6.81
CA GLY A 172 -13.07 -27.03 7.35
C GLY A 172 -11.59 -27.39 7.54
N ILE A 173 -11.15 -28.55 7.05
CA ILE A 173 -9.76 -28.99 7.12
C ILE A 173 -8.96 -28.20 6.06
N THR A 174 -7.89 -27.56 6.49
CA THR A 174 -7.01 -26.80 5.63
C THR A 174 -5.78 -27.62 5.28
N THR A 175 -5.57 -27.84 3.99
CA THR A 175 -4.39 -28.54 3.46
C THR A 175 -3.47 -27.52 2.78
N LEU A 176 -2.20 -27.56 3.14
CA LEU A 176 -1.13 -26.78 2.52
C LEU A 176 -0.32 -27.71 1.62
N SER A 177 -0.13 -27.32 0.37
CA SER A 177 0.70 -28.07 -0.57
C SER A 177 1.60 -27.14 -1.38
N SER A 178 2.71 -27.67 -1.87
CA SER A 178 3.63 -26.99 -2.77
C SER A 178 3.78 -27.83 -4.04
N ALA A 179 3.87 -27.17 -5.20
CA ALA A 179 4.18 -27.85 -6.45
C ALA A 179 5.63 -28.39 -6.48
N ASP A 180 6.50 -27.91 -5.59
CA ASP A 180 7.86 -28.42 -5.42
C ASP A 180 7.92 -29.40 -4.24
N ALA A 181 8.02 -30.69 -4.55
CA ALA A 181 8.06 -31.75 -3.54
C ALA A 181 9.30 -31.71 -2.61
N ASN A 182 10.33 -30.94 -2.96
CA ASN A 182 11.55 -30.80 -2.15
C ASN A 182 11.48 -29.65 -1.14
N ARG A 183 10.39 -28.87 -1.12
CA ARG A 183 10.21 -27.76 -0.18
C ARG A 183 9.42 -28.19 1.04
N VAL A 184 9.93 -27.83 2.20
CA VAL A 184 9.24 -27.98 3.48
C VAL A 184 8.39 -26.75 3.74
N ILE A 185 7.09 -26.95 3.95
CA ILE A 185 6.18 -25.87 4.34
C ILE A 185 6.25 -25.72 5.85
N MET A 186 6.72 -24.55 6.31
CA MET A 186 6.67 -24.18 7.72
C MET A 186 5.53 -23.20 7.95
N TYR A 187 4.72 -23.43 8.99
CA TYR A 187 3.62 -22.55 9.39
C TYR A 187 3.57 -22.42 10.91
N SER A 188 3.03 -21.30 11.37
CA SER A 188 2.75 -21.06 12.78
C SER A 188 1.24 -20.98 13.00
N LEU A 189 0.75 -21.65 14.03
CA LEU A 189 -0.59 -21.48 14.55
C LEU A 189 -0.47 -20.58 15.78
N ASN A 190 -0.75 -19.28 15.64
CA ASN A 190 -0.83 -18.33 16.74
C ASN A 190 -2.30 -18.02 17.02
#